data_93e821d111d14dbdd71248c3ef1c86a8
#
_entry.id   93e821d111d14dbdd71248c3ef1c86a8
#
_cell.length_a   1.000
_cell.length_b   1.000
_cell.length_c   1.000
_cell.angle_alpha   90.00
_cell.angle_beta   90.00
_cell.angle_gamma   90.00
#
_symmetry.space_group_name_H-M   'P 1'
#
loop_
_entity.id
_entity.type
_entity.pdbx_description
1 polymer ?
#
loop_
_entity_poly.entity_id
_entity_poly.type
_entity_poly.pdbx_seq_one_letter_code
_entity_poly.pdbx_strand_id
1 'polypeptide(L)'
;ILIPDSGAAIQIKDSMGILSDSVVYDNGPSETDGWNGASVSAPLSINMIVYIRGDGCNFLPDTDSASDWNHRWSILGASNLCTSTEFSGQSSITPLIGPQDGLLDLLNWMEGATSSIQVHLYQMQEPRLVQALMNAASRGLDVKVVLDQGCTCSIWSYDDMQKQTGFASELDNAGAEVFWFGTGNDQPYNYIHSKVAVRDGNSVWMSSGNWKSSSQPAPGVRGNVEWSVIIENQQLANIVLQQMELDTNTQFEHVTAYSSSDAPSDWTMPGVESVSGGGLATSYSVDATGEVLTCPDNCITGITNLIDSANSEVVLSQQTLDVDWYWGWGQQSPVISSMYEAAKRGVSVRVIINGAYLDDDDQDIVDLLNEVWNGTEGLDTSAIIMSEDDDVSKLHNKGIIVDEKSVLVSSINLGSSAMNRNREMGVVIHSETIAQIYKDAWNVDWNRLDNVTDTDQDGLIDKWELPNGLNRTKRVLDSGITEDLYDADGDGLSNLIEYNQGGHPLLADTDGDCIRDDVEIAWAQSTALD
;
A
#
# COMPACT_ATOMS: atom_id res chain seq x y z
N ILE A 1 35.42 -8.11 8.17
CA ILE A 1 35.89 -8.60 6.85
C ILE A 1 35.28 -7.63 5.83
N LEU A 2 36.13 -6.91 5.08
CA LEU A 2 35.63 -6.08 3.97
C LEU A 2 35.48 -7.01 2.75
N ILE A 3 34.26 -7.13 2.27
CA ILE A 3 33.95 -7.85 1.02
C ILE A 3 34.02 -6.81 -0.11
N PRO A 4 34.83 -6.97 -1.16
CA PRO A 4 34.98 -5.96 -2.20
C PRO A 4 33.76 -5.91 -3.13
N ASP A 5 33.30 -4.71 -3.43
CA ASP A 5 32.17 -4.46 -4.35
C ASP A 5 32.46 -4.87 -5.81
N SER A 6 33.72 -5.07 -6.14
CA SER A 6 34.15 -5.46 -7.50
C SER A 6 34.05 -6.96 -7.81
N GLY A 7 33.62 -7.75 -6.84
CA GLY A 7 33.55 -9.20 -6.93
C GLY A 7 34.69 -9.93 -6.24
N ALA A 8 34.42 -11.11 -5.75
CA ALA A 8 35.35 -11.99 -5.07
C ALA A 8 34.85 -13.45 -5.05
N ALA A 9 35.68 -14.34 -4.50
CA ALA A 9 35.25 -15.64 -4.03
C ALA A 9 35.21 -15.67 -2.50
N ILE A 10 34.14 -16.17 -1.94
CA ILE A 10 33.98 -16.42 -0.50
C ILE A 10 34.00 -17.94 -0.31
N GLN A 11 34.84 -18.41 0.58
CA GLN A 11 35.00 -19.83 0.87
C GLN A 11 34.79 -20.11 2.35
N ILE A 12 33.97 -21.11 2.66
CA ILE A 12 33.83 -21.66 4.01
C ILE A 12 34.70 -22.90 4.13
N LYS A 13 35.57 -22.93 5.15
CA LYS A 13 36.42 -24.06 5.45
C LYS A 13 36.22 -24.50 6.89
N ASP A 14 36.33 -25.79 7.13
CA ASP A 14 36.31 -26.32 8.49
C ASP A 14 37.58 -25.94 9.28
N SER A 15 37.65 -26.34 10.54
CA SER A 15 38.81 -26.07 11.41
C SER A 15 40.14 -26.77 10.96
N MET A 16 40.05 -27.70 10.02
CA MET A 16 41.22 -28.38 9.41
C MET A 16 41.59 -27.76 8.05
N GLY A 17 40.83 -26.72 7.61
CA GLY A 17 41.05 -26.04 6.34
C GLY A 17 40.44 -26.75 5.14
N ILE A 18 39.60 -27.78 5.36
CA ILE A 18 38.91 -28.48 4.29
C ILE A 18 37.74 -27.59 3.82
N LEU A 19 37.65 -27.39 2.50
CA LEU A 19 36.60 -26.61 1.87
C LEU A 19 35.25 -27.27 2.12
N SER A 20 34.30 -26.48 2.60
CA SER A 20 32.92 -26.89 2.85
C SER A 20 31.97 -26.32 1.80
N ASP A 21 32.21 -25.07 1.37
CA ASP A 21 31.35 -24.39 0.40
C ASP A 21 32.10 -23.19 -0.21
N SER A 22 31.70 -22.77 -1.42
CA SER A 22 32.23 -21.60 -2.12
C SER A 22 31.14 -20.84 -2.83
N VAL A 23 31.26 -19.51 -2.89
CA VAL A 23 30.47 -18.65 -3.77
C VAL A 23 31.37 -17.65 -4.48
N VAL A 24 31.20 -17.51 -5.79
CA VAL A 24 31.87 -16.49 -6.59
C VAL A 24 30.84 -15.48 -7.08
N TYR A 25 31.08 -14.21 -6.83
CA TYR A 25 30.18 -13.15 -7.24
C TYR A 25 30.89 -12.07 -8.07
N ASP A 26 30.13 -11.41 -8.95
CA ASP A 26 30.57 -10.37 -9.88
C ASP A 26 31.84 -10.74 -10.67
N ASN A 27 32.87 -9.91 -10.62
CA ASN A 27 34.13 -10.17 -11.30
C ASN A 27 35.06 -11.07 -10.47
N GLY A 28 34.55 -11.89 -9.57
CA GLY A 28 35.32 -12.86 -8.82
C GLY A 28 36.01 -13.88 -9.73
N PRO A 29 37.06 -14.56 -9.23
CA PRO A 29 37.88 -15.47 -10.05
C PRO A 29 37.02 -16.66 -10.53
N SER A 30 37.00 -16.88 -11.85
CA SER A 30 36.22 -17.95 -12.49
C SER A 30 36.76 -19.36 -12.17
N GLU A 31 37.99 -19.44 -11.73
CA GLU A 31 38.63 -20.70 -11.30
C GLU A 31 38.73 -20.68 -9.76
N THR A 32 37.66 -21.08 -9.09
CA THR A 32 37.62 -21.19 -7.63
C THR A 32 37.27 -22.62 -7.25
N ASP A 33 38.07 -23.22 -6.34
CA ASP A 33 37.77 -24.55 -5.80
C ASP A 33 36.38 -24.59 -5.20
N GLY A 34 35.55 -25.57 -5.57
CA GLY A 34 34.15 -25.70 -5.12
C GLY A 34 33.22 -24.71 -5.81
N TRP A 35 33.53 -24.23 -7.02
CA TRP A 35 32.65 -23.42 -7.83
C TRP A 35 32.68 -23.80 -9.30
N ASN A 36 31.50 -23.83 -9.95
CA ASN A 36 31.32 -24.23 -11.34
C ASN A 36 30.72 -23.09 -12.19
N GLY A 37 31.46 -22.62 -13.18
CA GLY A 37 30.96 -21.73 -14.21
C GLY A 37 31.02 -20.24 -13.87
N ALA A 38 30.02 -19.50 -14.34
CA ALA A 38 29.96 -18.05 -14.16
C ALA A 38 29.70 -17.65 -12.70
N SER A 39 30.20 -16.49 -12.31
CA SER A 39 29.91 -15.90 -11.00
C SER A 39 28.42 -15.50 -10.91
N VAL A 40 27.91 -15.42 -9.69
CA VAL A 40 26.63 -14.79 -9.41
C VAL A 40 26.75 -13.30 -9.72
N SER A 41 25.95 -12.76 -10.64
CA SER A 41 25.95 -11.32 -10.90
C SER A 41 25.30 -10.56 -9.75
N ALA A 42 25.96 -9.54 -9.23
CA ALA A 42 25.36 -8.63 -8.26
C ALA A 42 24.40 -7.68 -8.99
N PRO A 43 23.23 -7.38 -8.42
CA PRO A 43 22.45 -6.26 -8.89
C PRO A 43 23.23 -4.95 -8.66
N LEU A 44 23.09 -4.00 -9.57
CA LEU A 44 23.84 -2.72 -9.60
C LEU A 44 23.56 -1.75 -8.44
N SER A 45 22.95 -2.18 -7.36
CA SER A 45 22.53 -1.33 -6.26
C SER A 45 23.44 -1.43 -5.04
N ILE A 46 23.79 -0.26 -4.54
CA ILE A 46 24.94 0.02 -3.67
C ILE A 46 24.80 -0.45 -2.23
N ASN A 47 23.71 -0.89 -1.70
CA ASN A 47 23.66 -0.97 -0.23
C ASN A 47 23.07 -2.20 0.44
N MET A 48 22.57 -3.21 -0.17
CA MET A 48 22.13 -4.41 0.57
C MET A 48 21.77 -5.56 -0.39
N ILE A 49 22.78 -6.33 -0.78
CA ILE A 49 22.55 -7.53 -1.56
C ILE A 49 22.85 -8.71 -0.66
N VAL A 50 21.85 -9.52 -0.41
CA VAL A 50 22.01 -10.83 0.16
C VAL A 50 21.71 -11.84 -0.93
N TYR A 51 22.70 -12.66 -1.25
CA TYR A 51 22.50 -13.81 -2.08
C TYR A 51 21.88 -14.91 -1.24
N ILE A 52 20.74 -15.41 -1.66
CA ILE A 52 20.07 -16.53 -1.01
C ILE A 52 20.07 -17.69 -1.98
N ARG A 53 20.52 -18.82 -1.53
CA ARG A 53 20.45 -20.07 -2.25
C ARG A 53 18.99 -20.54 -2.34
N GLY A 54 18.47 -20.68 -3.53
CA GLY A 54 17.08 -21.01 -3.77
C GLY A 54 16.14 -19.83 -3.55
N ASP A 55 14.92 -20.10 -3.09
CA ASP A 55 13.92 -19.07 -2.74
C ASP A 55 14.01 -18.60 -1.28
N GLY A 56 15.08 -18.98 -0.58
CA GLY A 56 15.31 -18.69 0.83
C GLY A 56 14.60 -19.67 1.78
N CYS A 57 13.68 -20.47 1.29
CA CYS A 57 12.92 -21.45 2.06
C CYS A 57 13.10 -22.88 1.53
N ASN A 58 13.24 -23.03 0.22
CA ASN A 58 13.53 -24.31 -0.40
C ASN A 58 15.00 -24.32 -0.82
N PHE A 59 15.81 -25.04 -0.06
CA PHE A 59 17.20 -25.24 -0.43
C PHE A 59 17.27 -26.04 -1.72
N LEU A 60 17.71 -25.41 -2.79
CA LEU A 60 18.04 -26.12 -4.02
C LEU A 60 19.22 -27.07 -3.79
N PRO A 61 19.33 -28.17 -4.55
CA PRO A 61 20.53 -28.99 -4.53
C PRO A 61 21.75 -28.12 -4.80
N ASP A 62 22.79 -28.32 -4.01
CA ASP A 62 24.05 -27.64 -4.20
C ASP A 62 24.73 -28.11 -5.47
N THR A 63 24.82 -27.25 -6.47
CA THR A 63 25.51 -27.52 -7.73
C THR A 63 26.80 -26.72 -7.85
N ASP A 64 27.17 -25.99 -6.79
CA ASP A 64 28.33 -25.09 -6.78
C ASP A 64 28.31 -24.06 -7.93
N SER A 65 27.15 -23.57 -8.30
CA SER A 65 26.97 -22.69 -9.45
C SER A 65 26.05 -21.50 -9.20
N ALA A 66 26.13 -20.50 -10.07
CA ALA A 66 25.29 -19.30 -10.00
C ALA A 66 23.78 -19.60 -10.02
N SER A 67 23.35 -20.74 -10.57
CA SER A 67 21.94 -21.14 -10.60
C SER A 67 21.34 -21.46 -9.23
N ASP A 68 22.19 -21.72 -8.24
CA ASP A 68 21.76 -22.00 -6.86
C ASP A 68 21.39 -20.71 -6.10
N TRP A 69 21.75 -19.56 -6.66
CA TRP A 69 21.66 -18.27 -5.99
C TRP A 69 20.63 -17.38 -6.64
N ASN A 70 19.83 -16.70 -5.80
CA ASN A 70 18.81 -15.79 -6.24
C ASN A 70 19.07 -14.39 -5.68
N HIS A 71 18.70 -13.36 -6.45
CA HIS A 71 18.72 -11.99 -5.95
C HIS A 71 17.47 -11.76 -5.14
N ARG A 72 17.62 -11.54 -3.85
CA ARG A 72 16.55 -10.99 -3.03
C ARG A 72 17.06 -9.74 -2.33
N TRP A 73 16.25 -8.73 -2.33
CA TRP A 73 16.33 -7.69 -1.33
C TRP A 73 15.94 -8.34 -0.01
N SER A 74 16.91 -8.81 0.74
CA SER A 74 16.68 -9.39 2.05
C SER A 74 17.74 -8.85 3.00
N ILE A 75 17.31 -8.55 4.18
CA ILE A 75 18.15 -8.13 5.28
C ILE A 75 18.58 -9.39 6.01
N LEU A 76 19.88 -9.55 6.24
CA LEU A 76 20.41 -10.65 7.06
C LEU A 76 19.70 -10.68 8.42
N GLY A 77 18.96 -11.76 8.68
CA GLY A 77 18.25 -11.99 9.93
C GLY A 77 16.79 -11.51 9.93
N ALA A 78 16.31 -10.86 8.87
CA ALA A 78 14.92 -10.56 8.74
C ALA A 78 14.16 -11.75 8.16
N SER A 79 13.10 -12.12 8.84
CA SER A 79 12.10 -13.13 8.53
C SER A 79 12.51 -14.26 7.57
N ASN A 80 13.07 -15.30 8.12
CA ASN A 80 13.13 -16.61 7.46
C ASN A 80 11.82 -17.38 7.70
N LEU A 81 10.67 -16.75 7.43
CA LEU A 81 9.42 -17.48 7.44
C LEU A 81 9.35 -18.40 6.23
N CYS A 82 9.98 -19.56 6.37
CA CYS A 82 9.84 -20.67 5.43
C CYS A 82 8.52 -21.43 5.61
N THR A 83 7.49 -20.73 6.02
CA THR A 83 6.12 -21.23 6.14
C THR A 83 5.30 -20.69 4.99
N SER A 84 4.27 -21.44 4.60
CA SER A 84 3.29 -20.92 3.64
C SER A 84 2.71 -19.60 4.16
N THR A 85 2.67 -18.60 3.29
CA THR A 85 1.99 -17.32 3.55
C THR A 85 0.52 -17.37 3.16
N GLU A 86 0.06 -18.50 2.62
CA GLU A 86 -1.30 -18.72 2.15
C GLU A 86 -2.24 -19.18 3.27
N PHE A 87 -3.45 -18.67 3.22
CA PHE A 87 -4.56 -19.13 4.08
C PHE A 87 -5.78 -19.49 3.24
N SER A 88 -6.68 -20.27 3.81
CA SER A 88 -7.90 -20.71 3.13
C SER A 88 -9.00 -21.08 4.11
N GLY A 89 -10.22 -21.24 3.57
CA GLY A 89 -11.38 -21.78 4.28
C GLY A 89 -12.38 -20.72 4.74
N GLN A 90 -13.38 -21.19 5.49
CA GLN A 90 -14.43 -20.32 6.02
C GLN A 90 -13.83 -19.24 6.92
N SER A 91 -14.11 -18.00 6.57
CA SER A 91 -13.64 -16.81 7.26
C SER A 91 -14.81 -15.86 7.50
N SER A 92 -14.79 -15.18 8.64
CA SER A 92 -15.64 -14.02 8.87
C SER A 92 -14.82 -12.78 8.54
N ILE A 93 -15.19 -12.04 7.50
CA ILE A 93 -14.44 -10.90 6.99
C ILE A 93 -15.28 -9.63 7.12
N THR A 94 -14.75 -8.62 7.78
CA THR A 94 -15.35 -7.30 7.92
C THR A 94 -14.48 -6.28 7.21
N PRO A 95 -14.82 -5.88 5.97
CA PRO A 95 -14.20 -4.74 5.30
C PRO A 95 -14.49 -3.46 6.06
N LEU A 96 -13.51 -2.59 6.18
CA LEU A 96 -13.61 -1.28 6.84
C LEU A 96 -13.12 -0.20 5.88
N ILE A 97 -14.00 0.71 5.53
CA ILE A 97 -13.73 1.81 4.59
C ILE A 97 -13.72 3.13 5.39
N GLY A 98 -12.53 3.67 5.62
CA GLY A 98 -12.36 4.98 6.24
C GLY A 98 -12.67 6.13 5.25
N PRO A 99 -13.16 7.28 5.77
CA PRO A 99 -13.30 7.65 7.19
C PRO A 99 -14.60 7.17 7.87
N GLN A 100 -15.50 6.49 7.17
CA GLN A 100 -16.81 6.11 7.71
C GLN A 100 -16.71 4.99 8.74
N ASP A 101 -15.86 3.99 8.47
CA ASP A 101 -15.61 2.83 9.32
C ASP A 101 -14.22 2.93 9.97
N GLY A 102 -13.99 2.17 11.00
CA GLY A 102 -12.67 1.97 11.60
C GLY A 102 -12.63 2.09 13.10
N LEU A 103 -12.68 3.30 13.67
CA LEU A 103 -12.49 3.49 15.11
C LEU A 103 -13.47 2.69 15.97
N LEU A 104 -14.76 2.78 15.66
CA LEU A 104 -15.79 2.11 16.45
C LEU A 104 -15.69 0.58 16.34
N ASP A 105 -15.41 0.10 15.13
CA ASP A 105 -15.22 -1.32 14.84
C ASP A 105 -14.00 -1.87 15.58
N LEU A 106 -12.89 -1.14 15.54
CA LEU A 106 -11.66 -1.53 16.19
C LEU A 106 -11.79 -1.52 17.73
N LEU A 107 -12.47 -0.51 18.31
CA LEU A 107 -12.78 -0.48 19.74
C LEU A 107 -13.63 -1.68 20.15
N ASN A 108 -14.70 -1.96 19.42
CA ASN A 108 -15.58 -3.12 19.67
C ASN A 108 -14.82 -4.45 19.50
N TRP A 109 -13.95 -4.56 18.50
CA TRP A 109 -13.12 -5.72 18.27
C TRP A 109 -12.15 -5.95 19.44
N MET A 110 -11.48 -4.91 19.94
CA MET A 110 -10.58 -5.01 21.09
C MET A 110 -11.31 -5.33 22.41
N GLU A 111 -12.51 -4.78 22.61
CA GLU A 111 -13.32 -5.06 23.79
C GLU A 111 -13.71 -6.54 23.88
N GLY A 112 -13.92 -7.16 22.71
CA GLY A 112 -14.20 -8.59 22.58
C GLY A 112 -13.03 -9.53 22.91
N ALA A 113 -11.84 -9.01 23.18
CA ALA A 113 -10.67 -9.84 23.50
C ALA A 113 -10.83 -10.60 24.82
N THR A 114 -10.43 -11.87 24.81
CA THR A 114 -10.57 -12.81 25.94
C THR A 114 -9.25 -13.34 26.47
N SER A 115 -8.18 -13.32 25.68
CA SER A 115 -6.88 -13.88 26.07
C SER A 115 -5.71 -12.99 25.71
N SER A 116 -5.67 -12.42 24.51
CA SER A 116 -4.51 -11.66 24.04
C SER A 116 -4.85 -10.61 22.98
N ILE A 117 -4.03 -9.55 22.92
CA ILE A 117 -3.97 -8.61 21.80
C ILE A 117 -2.51 -8.31 21.52
N GLN A 118 -2.06 -8.58 20.28
CA GLN A 118 -0.74 -8.17 19.82
C GLN A 118 -0.90 -7.12 18.73
N VAL A 119 -0.09 -6.05 18.78
CA VAL A 119 -0.22 -4.88 17.91
C VAL A 119 1.15 -4.45 17.38
N HIS A 120 1.26 -4.25 16.07
CA HIS A 120 2.39 -3.56 15.47
C HIS A 120 1.92 -2.30 14.76
N LEU A 121 2.53 -1.16 15.09
CA LEU A 121 2.14 0.13 14.55
C LEU A 121 3.34 1.04 14.29
N TYR A 122 3.23 1.80 13.21
CA TYR A 122 4.13 2.92 12.95
C TYR A 122 3.83 4.09 13.90
N GLN A 123 2.57 4.54 13.98
CA GLN A 123 2.15 5.65 14.84
C GLN A 123 0.93 5.29 15.66
N MET A 124 1.03 5.48 16.98
CA MET A 124 -0.04 5.28 17.94
C MET A 124 -0.31 6.59 18.70
N GLN A 125 -1.37 7.31 18.30
CA GLN A 125 -1.69 8.65 18.80
C GLN A 125 -3.18 8.84 19.09
N GLU A 126 -4.01 7.78 18.95
CA GLU A 126 -5.45 7.82 19.23
C GLU A 126 -5.71 7.32 20.67
N PRO A 127 -6.04 8.22 21.61
CA PRO A 127 -6.09 7.88 23.03
C PRO A 127 -7.18 6.85 23.37
N ARG A 128 -8.27 6.77 22.58
CA ARG A 128 -9.34 5.77 22.80
C ARG A 128 -8.86 4.35 22.55
N LEU A 129 -8.06 4.14 21.50
CA LEU A 129 -7.48 2.84 21.18
C LEU A 129 -6.41 2.43 22.21
N VAL A 130 -5.59 3.39 22.65
CA VAL A 130 -4.65 3.16 23.75
C VAL A 130 -5.37 2.76 25.02
N GLN A 131 -6.44 3.47 25.39
CA GLN A 131 -7.26 3.14 26.56
C GLN A 131 -7.88 1.74 26.47
N ALA A 132 -8.30 1.32 25.27
CA ALA A 132 -8.83 -0.03 25.06
C ALA A 132 -7.77 -1.12 25.31
N LEU A 133 -6.51 -0.91 24.88
CA LEU A 133 -5.39 -1.80 25.20
C LEU A 133 -5.05 -1.81 26.70
N MET A 134 -5.00 -0.63 27.34
CA MET A 134 -4.80 -0.53 28.80
C MET A 134 -5.88 -1.30 29.57
N ASN A 135 -7.13 -1.18 29.14
CA ASN A 135 -8.24 -1.93 29.73
C ASN A 135 -8.06 -3.44 29.54
N ALA A 136 -7.60 -3.89 28.36
CA ALA A 136 -7.32 -5.29 28.10
C ALA A 136 -6.19 -5.81 29.02
N ALA A 137 -5.05 -5.10 29.09
CA ALA A 137 -3.95 -5.45 29.98
C ALA A 137 -4.38 -5.48 31.47
N SER A 138 -5.15 -4.48 31.91
CA SER A 138 -5.69 -4.42 33.29
C SER A 138 -6.66 -5.56 33.60
N ARG A 139 -7.31 -6.17 32.60
CA ARG A 139 -8.10 -7.39 32.77
C ARG A 139 -7.23 -8.64 32.87
N GLY A 140 -5.92 -8.52 32.69
CA GLY A 140 -4.96 -9.64 32.73
C GLY A 140 -4.80 -10.37 31.40
N LEU A 141 -5.18 -9.76 30.27
CA LEU A 141 -4.90 -10.30 28.95
C LEU A 141 -3.41 -10.11 28.61
N ASP A 142 -2.88 -11.02 27.79
CA ASP A 142 -1.54 -10.89 27.21
C ASP A 142 -1.58 -9.79 26.13
N VAL A 143 -1.09 -8.59 26.45
CA VAL A 143 -1.05 -7.44 25.54
C VAL A 143 0.39 -7.14 25.17
N LYS A 144 0.72 -7.23 23.87
CA LYS A 144 2.05 -6.89 23.33
C LYS A 144 1.92 -5.82 22.28
N VAL A 145 2.79 -4.81 22.35
CA VAL A 145 2.76 -3.69 21.42
C VAL A 145 4.17 -3.41 20.91
N VAL A 146 4.35 -3.42 19.61
CA VAL A 146 5.57 -2.98 18.92
C VAL A 146 5.29 -1.66 18.22
N LEU A 147 6.12 -0.67 18.51
CA LEU A 147 6.02 0.68 17.99
C LEU A 147 7.32 1.08 17.29
N ASP A 148 7.19 1.83 16.21
CA ASP A 148 8.35 2.50 15.64
C ASP A 148 8.95 3.46 16.68
N GLN A 149 10.26 3.43 16.83
CA GLN A 149 10.93 4.34 17.76
C GLN A 149 10.80 5.81 17.35
N GLY A 150 10.47 6.03 16.06
CA GLY A 150 10.49 7.34 15.44
C GLY A 150 11.92 7.83 15.20
N CYS A 151 12.07 8.74 14.27
CA CYS A 151 13.33 9.42 14.04
C CYS A 151 13.16 10.92 14.26
N THR A 152 14.21 11.59 14.68
CA THR A 152 14.29 13.06 14.70
C THR A 152 14.42 13.65 13.28
N CYS A 153 14.21 12.83 12.25
CA CYS A 153 14.12 13.27 10.88
C CYS A 153 12.78 13.96 10.61
N SER A 154 12.68 14.75 9.58
CA SER A 154 11.63 15.72 9.27
C SER A 154 10.17 15.18 9.23
N ILE A 155 9.96 13.87 9.34
CA ILE A 155 8.65 13.22 9.23
C ILE A 155 7.87 13.21 10.57
N TRP A 156 8.58 13.18 11.71
CA TRP A 156 7.97 13.17 13.04
C TRP A 156 8.18 14.51 13.73
N SER A 157 7.09 15.12 14.18
CA SER A 157 7.22 16.27 15.09
C SER A 157 7.69 15.82 16.48
N TYR A 158 8.30 16.73 17.22
CA TYR A 158 8.64 16.48 18.62
C TYR A 158 7.39 16.07 19.44
N ASP A 159 6.26 16.70 19.18
CA ASP A 159 4.99 16.39 19.84
C ASP A 159 4.49 14.98 19.50
N ASP A 160 4.66 14.51 18.28
CA ASP A 160 4.29 13.13 17.88
C ASP A 160 5.12 12.10 18.65
N MET A 161 6.42 12.33 18.76
CA MET A 161 7.32 11.46 19.53
C MET A 161 6.97 11.45 21.02
N GLN A 162 6.69 12.60 21.61
CA GLN A 162 6.28 12.71 23.01
C GLN A 162 4.96 11.98 23.27
N LYS A 163 4.00 12.09 22.38
CA LYS A 163 2.73 11.36 22.48
C LYS A 163 2.94 9.85 22.40
N GLN A 164 3.70 9.37 21.41
CA GLN A 164 3.94 7.94 21.25
C GLN A 164 4.65 7.34 22.46
N THR A 165 5.69 8.03 22.95
CA THR A 165 6.44 7.58 24.13
C THR A 165 5.59 7.66 25.40
N GLY A 166 4.74 8.68 25.53
CA GLY A 166 3.78 8.81 26.61
C GLY A 166 2.76 7.68 26.63
N PHE A 167 2.17 7.34 25.50
CA PHE A 167 1.25 6.21 25.39
C PHE A 167 1.92 4.87 25.65
N ALA A 168 3.18 4.69 25.22
CA ALA A 168 3.97 3.52 25.56
C ALA A 168 4.14 3.37 27.08
N SER A 169 4.39 4.49 27.78
CA SER A 169 4.46 4.52 29.25
C SER A 169 3.15 4.11 29.92
N GLU A 170 2.01 4.59 29.42
CA GLU A 170 0.70 4.22 29.96
C GLU A 170 0.38 2.73 29.77
N LEU A 171 0.75 2.17 28.62
CA LEU A 171 0.58 0.75 28.32
C LEU A 171 1.46 -0.13 29.22
N ASP A 172 2.73 0.22 29.41
CA ASP A 172 3.65 -0.48 30.31
C ASP A 172 3.13 -0.44 31.76
N ASN A 173 2.69 0.74 32.24
CA ASN A 173 2.07 0.89 33.53
C ASN A 173 0.79 0.09 33.73
N ALA A 174 0.03 -0.16 32.64
CA ALA A 174 -1.17 -1.00 32.64
C ALA A 174 -0.85 -2.50 32.63
N GLY A 175 0.41 -2.88 32.40
CA GLY A 175 0.88 -4.27 32.37
C GLY A 175 1.01 -4.87 30.96
N ALA A 176 1.00 -4.06 29.91
CA ALA A 176 1.33 -4.51 28.57
C ALA A 176 2.84 -4.63 28.36
N GLU A 177 3.27 -5.56 27.51
CA GLU A 177 4.65 -5.62 27.02
C GLU A 177 4.82 -4.68 25.84
N VAL A 178 5.70 -3.68 25.94
CA VAL A 178 5.94 -2.70 24.89
C VAL A 178 7.37 -2.83 24.38
N PHE A 179 7.51 -2.75 23.06
CA PHE A 179 8.80 -2.83 22.36
C PHE A 179 8.97 -1.66 21.41
N TRP A 180 10.20 -1.18 21.31
CA TRP A 180 10.64 -0.25 20.29
C TRP A 180 11.28 -1.00 19.14
N PHE A 181 10.88 -0.64 17.92
CA PHE A 181 11.48 -1.14 16.69
C PHE A 181 12.23 -0.01 15.99
N GLY A 182 13.35 -0.35 15.34
CA GLY A 182 14.17 0.64 14.66
C GLY A 182 15.23 1.28 15.58
N THR A 183 15.65 0.57 16.63
CA THR A 183 16.70 1.01 17.54
C THR A 183 18.10 0.65 17.01
N GLY A 184 19.11 1.43 17.39
CA GLY A 184 20.50 1.14 17.04
C GLY A 184 21.03 1.91 15.81
N ASN A 185 22.32 1.78 15.52
CA ASN A 185 23.01 2.52 14.47
C ASN A 185 23.03 1.79 13.12
N ASP A 186 22.88 0.46 13.12
CA ASP A 186 22.92 -0.40 11.94
C ASP A 186 21.54 -1.06 11.76
N GLN A 187 20.52 -0.24 11.49
CA GLN A 187 19.15 -0.70 11.38
C GLN A 187 18.93 -1.44 10.06
N PRO A 188 18.41 -2.68 10.11
CA PRO A 188 18.04 -3.42 8.91
C PRO A 188 16.82 -2.84 8.22
N TYR A 189 15.95 -2.14 8.95
CA TYR A 189 14.74 -1.50 8.43
C TYR A 189 14.76 -0.01 8.67
N ASN A 190 14.17 0.76 7.76
CA ASN A 190 13.95 2.17 8.00
C ASN A 190 12.88 2.38 9.09
N TYR A 191 11.78 1.62 8.99
CA TYR A 191 10.63 1.74 9.90
C TYR A 191 9.92 0.39 10.06
N ILE A 192 9.22 0.21 11.20
CA ILE A 192 8.08 -0.68 11.25
C ILE A 192 6.85 0.12 10.82
N HIS A 193 6.48 -0.02 9.56
CA HIS A 193 5.37 0.75 8.99
C HIS A 193 4.10 -0.09 8.83
N SER A 194 4.10 -1.33 9.27
CA SER A 194 2.91 -2.18 9.35
C SER A 194 1.87 -1.60 10.32
N LYS A 195 0.60 -1.86 10.05
CA LYS A 195 -0.54 -1.54 10.90
C LYS A 195 -1.38 -2.80 11.00
N VAL A 196 -1.02 -3.63 11.97
CA VAL A 196 -1.60 -4.96 12.16
C VAL A 196 -1.81 -5.26 13.64
N ALA A 197 -2.91 -5.95 13.93
CA ALA A 197 -3.16 -6.47 15.26
C ALA A 197 -3.77 -7.87 15.18
N VAL A 198 -3.47 -8.72 16.17
CA VAL A 198 -4.05 -10.05 16.30
C VAL A 198 -4.71 -10.16 17.67
N ARG A 199 -5.98 -10.56 17.68
CA ARG A 199 -6.77 -10.81 18.87
C ARG A 199 -6.95 -12.31 19.07
N ASP A 200 -6.72 -12.77 20.30
CA ASP A 200 -6.98 -14.14 20.77
C ASP A 200 -6.38 -15.25 19.86
N GLY A 201 -5.37 -14.90 19.06
CA GLY A 201 -4.68 -15.80 18.13
C GLY A 201 -5.52 -16.31 16.97
N ASN A 202 -6.71 -15.74 16.70
CA ASN A 202 -7.63 -16.22 15.66
C ASN A 202 -8.28 -15.11 14.82
N SER A 203 -8.14 -13.85 15.19
CA SER A 203 -8.73 -12.71 14.49
C SER A 203 -7.66 -11.66 14.23
N VAL A 204 -7.53 -11.23 12.97
CA VAL A 204 -6.52 -10.28 12.50
C VAL A 204 -7.21 -8.99 12.06
N TRP A 205 -6.74 -7.86 12.55
CA TRP A 205 -6.99 -6.54 11.96
C TRP A 205 -5.76 -6.12 11.17
N MET A 206 -5.96 -5.63 9.95
CA MET A 206 -4.91 -5.11 9.09
C MET A 206 -5.38 -3.85 8.37
N SER A 207 -4.49 -2.86 8.22
CA SER A 207 -4.90 -1.52 7.77
C SER A 207 -3.80 -0.79 6.99
N SER A 208 -4.23 0.15 6.17
CA SER A 208 -3.38 1.21 5.62
C SER A 208 -3.13 2.33 6.63
N GLY A 209 -4.03 2.53 7.58
CA GLY A 209 -4.10 3.66 8.50
C GLY A 209 -3.43 3.45 9.85
N ASN A 210 -2.71 4.47 10.32
CA ASN A 210 -2.17 4.53 11.67
C ASN A 210 -3.28 4.68 12.74
N TRP A 211 -2.94 4.49 14.00
CA TRP A 211 -3.84 4.85 15.10
C TRP A 211 -3.73 6.35 15.44
N LYS A 212 -4.26 7.16 14.53
CA LYS A 212 -4.39 8.61 14.62
C LYS A 212 -5.84 9.01 14.37
N SER A 213 -6.27 10.14 14.92
CA SER A 213 -7.63 10.65 14.69
C SER A 213 -7.95 10.92 13.22
N SER A 214 -6.93 11.19 12.39
CA SER A 214 -7.13 11.36 10.95
C SER A 214 -7.36 10.04 10.19
N SER A 215 -6.76 8.93 10.64
CA SER A 215 -6.91 7.60 10.02
C SER A 215 -7.98 6.75 10.73
N GLN A 216 -8.29 7.07 11.98
CA GLN A 216 -9.34 6.44 12.78
C GLN A 216 -10.24 7.54 13.38
N PRO A 217 -10.97 8.29 12.55
CA PRO A 217 -11.82 9.38 13.03
C PRO A 217 -13.04 8.85 13.79
N ALA A 218 -13.60 9.68 14.66
CA ALA A 218 -14.91 9.38 15.21
C ALA A 218 -15.99 9.42 14.11
N PRO A 219 -17.10 8.68 14.26
CA PRO A 219 -18.16 8.67 13.26
C PRO A 219 -18.65 10.08 12.91
N GLY A 220 -18.74 10.37 11.60
CA GLY A 220 -19.14 11.68 11.09
C GLY A 220 -18.05 12.77 11.17
N VAL A 221 -16.83 12.42 11.53
CA VAL A 221 -15.69 13.34 11.51
C VAL A 221 -14.87 13.08 10.25
N ARG A 222 -14.45 14.15 9.58
CA ARG A 222 -13.56 14.11 8.42
C ARG A 222 -12.25 13.35 8.75
N GLY A 223 -11.81 12.50 7.85
CA GLY A 223 -10.59 11.72 8.01
C GLY A 223 -9.98 11.34 6.67
N ASN A 224 -8.98 10.49 6.72
CA ASN A 224 -8.34 9.94 5.54
C ASN A 224 -9.19 8.84 4.89
N VAL A 225 -9.06 8.67 3.58
CA VAL A 225 -9.46 7.42 2.92
C VAL A 225 -8.46 6.34 3.33
N GLU A 226 -8.96 5.35 4.04
CA GLU A 226 -8.18 4.20 4.51
C GLU A 226 -8.93 2.91 4.18
N TRP A 227 -8.21 1.86 3.85
CA TRP A 227 -8.76 0.51 3.78
C TRP A 227 -8.21 -0.32 4.92
N SER A 228 -9.12 -0.94 5.64
CA SER A 228 -8.79 -1.88 6.71
C SER A 228 -9.68 -3.11 6.61
N VAL A 229 -9.28 -4.17 7.27
CA VAL A 229 -10.05 -5.42 7.32
C VAL A 229 -9.90 -6.09 8.67
N ILE A 230 -10.98 -6.69 9.17
CA ILE A 230 -10.93 -7.66 10.26
C ILE A 230 -11.25 -9.03 9.67
N ILE A 231 -10.38 -10.02 9.90
CA ILE A 231 -10.54 -11.38 9.39
C ILE A 231 -10.44 -12.37 10.54
N GLU A 232 -11.49 -13.14 10.76
CA GLU A 232 -11.49 -14.26 11.69
C GLU A 232 -11.13 -15.53 10.92
N ASN A 233 -9.86 -15.92 10.99
CA ASN A 233 -9.30 -17.12 10.37
C ASN A 233 -8.05 -17.55 11.13
N GLN A 234 -8.07 -18.75 11.68
CA GLN A 234 -6.98 -19.27 12.52
C GLN A 234 -5.66 -19.44 11.76
N GLN A 235 -5.73 -19.86 10.49
CA GLN A 235 -4.52 -20.06 9.68
C GLN A 235 -3.85 -18.71 9.38
N LEU A 236 -4.64 -17.71 8.97
CA LEU A 236 -4.16 -16.35 8.78
C LEU A 236 -3.53 -15.77 10.04
N ALA A 237 -4.22 -15.90 11.19
CA ALA A 237 -3.72 -15.38 12.45
C ALA A 237 -2.38 -16.04 12.84
N ASN A 238 -2.22 -17.34 12.63
CA ASN A 238 -0.96 -18.04 12.89
C ASN A 238 0.18 -17.52 12.01
N ILE A 239 -0.07 -17.26 10.72
CA ILE A 239 0.93 -16.70 9.80
C ILE A 239 1.37 -15.32 10.28
N VAL A 240 0.42 -14.45 10.59
CA VAL A 240 0.70 -13.09 11.06
C VAL A 240 1.45 -13.10 12.39
N LEU A 241 1.03 -13.93 13.34
CA LEU A 241 1.70 -14.04 14.65
C LEU A 241 3.14 -14.50 14.54
N GLN A 242 3.45 -15.47 13.67
CA GLN A 242 4.84 -15.91 13.45
C GLN A 242 5.73 -14.75 13.03
N GLN A 243 5.22 -13.85 12.16
CA GLN A 243 5.96 -12.66 11.77
C GLN A 243 6.09 -11.67 12.94
N MET A 244 5.00 -11.45 13.68
CA MET A 244 4.99 -10.53 14.82
C MET A 244 5.93 -10.98 15.94
N GLU A 245 6.06 -12.28 16.17
CA GLU A 245 7.01 -12.83 17.16
C GLU A 245 8.47 -12.53 16.81
N LEU A 246 8.84 -12.55 15.52
CA LEU A 246 10.18 -12.15 15.11
C LEU A 246 10.46 -10.68 15.43
N ASP A 247 9.48 -9.82 15.20
CA ASP A 247 9.60 -8.38 15.41
C ASP A 247 9.54 -7.99 16.90
N THR A 248 9.33 -8.93 17.83
CA THR A 248 9.46 -8.75 19.29
C THR A 248 10.74 -9.35 19.86
N ASN A 249 11.58 -9.97 19.04
CA ASN A 249 12.77 -10.66 19.51
C ASN A 249 13.92 -9.68 19.79
N THR A 250 14.15 -9.39 21.07
CA THR A 250 15.21 -8.49 21.55
C THR A 250 16.64 -9.03 21.36
N GLN A 251 16.82 -10.21 20.80
CA GLN A 251 18.14 -10.66 20.34
C GLN A 251 18.57 -9.96 19.04
N PHE A 252 17.64 -9.36 18.33
CA PHE A 252 17.94 -8.49 17.20
C PHE A 252 18.21 -7.06 17.71
N GLU A 253 19.31 -6.46 17.28
CA GLU A 253 19.75 -5.14 17.75
C GLU A 253 18.74 -4.01 17.46
N HIS A 254 17.86 -4.21 16.46
CA HIS A 254 16.82 -3.25 16.08
C HIS A 254 15.53 -3.34 16.91
N VAL A 255 15.44 -4.27 17.85
CA VAL A 255 14.29 -4.42 18.76
C VAL A 255 14.75 -4.27 20.21
N THR A 256 14.14 -3.33 20.94
CA THR A 256 14.41 -3.15 22.37
C THR A 256 13.11 -3.12 23.17
N ALA A 257 13.10 -3.74 24.33
CA ALA A 257 11.99 -3.59 25.26
C ALA A 257 11.89 -2.13 25.74
N TYR A 258 10.67 -1.63 25.91
CA TYR A 258 10.42 -0.33 26.51
C TYR A 258 11.06 -0.27 27.90
N SER A 259 11.57 0.90 28.26
CA SER A 259 12.11 1.19 29.58
C SER A 259 11.38 2.39 30.19
N SER A 260 11.06 2.32 31.47
CA SER A 260 10.46 3.44 32.20
C SER A 260 11.31 4.72 32.18
N SER A 261 12.61 4.61 31.83
CA SER A 261 13.49 5.77 31.58
C SER A 261 13.13 6.54 30.31
N ASP A 262 12.35 5.93 29.40
CA ASP A 262 11.92 6.55 28.14
C ASP A 262 10.69 7.45 28.35
N ALA A 263 10.03 7.34 29.51
CA ALA A 263 8.82 8.11 29.81
C ALA A 263 9.09 9.62 29.75
N PRO A 264 8.26 10.42 29.08
CA PRO A 264 8.42 11.87 29.07
C PRO A 264 8.09 12.45 30.43
N SER A 265 8.94 13.39 30.91
CA SER A 265 8.82 13.97 32.28
C SER A 265 7.51 14.72 32.50
N ASP A 266 6.92 15.29 31.46
CA ASP A 266 5.75 16.16 31.52
C ASP A 266 4.51 15.55 30.85
N TRP A 267 4.49 14.19 30.72
CA TRP A 267 3.39 13.49 30.10
C TRP A 267 2.14 13.46 31.00
N THR A 268 1.02 13.67 30.35
CA THR A 268 -0.31 13.43 30.93
C THR A 268 -1.19 12.79 29.86
N MET A 269 -1.80 11.64 30.17
CA MET A 269 -2.74 10.97 29.28
C MET A 269 -3.87 11.92 28.86
N PRO A 270 -4.11 12.14 27.56
CA PRO A 270 -5.24 12.94 27.10
C PRO A 270 -6.56 12.37 27.61
N GLY A 271 -7.52 13.25 27.88
CA GLY A 271 -8.87 12.83 28.24
C GLY A 271 -9.51 11.99 27.12
N VAL A 272 -10.13 10.87 27.49
CA VAL A 272 -10.79 9.97 26.55
C VAL A 272 -12.29 10.22 26.56
N GLU A 273 -12.80 10.74 25.46
CA GLU A 273 -14.23 10.92 25.27
C GLU A 273 -14.87 9.66 24.70
N SER A 274 -16.10 9.35 25.13
CA SER A 274 -16.85 8.24 24.57
C SER A 274 -17.24 8.51 23.13
N VAL A 275 -17.10 7.50 22.27
CA VAL A 275 -17.57 7.57 20.88
C VAL A 275 -19.10 7.45 20.88
N SER A 276 -19.77 8.37 20.18
CA SER A 276 -21.22 8.36 20.01
C SER A 276 -21.59 8.45 18.52
N GLY A 277 -22.67 7.78 18.15
CA GLY A 277 -23.10 7.71 16.74
C GLY A 277 -22.36 6.63 15.94
N GLY A 278 -22.77 6.48 14.69
CA GLY A 278 -22.24 5.42 13.80
C GLY A 278 -22.85 4.05 14.06
N GLY A 279 -22.54 3.11 13.20
CA GLY A 279 -22.86 1.69 13.30
C GLY A 279 -21.58 0.89 13.10
N LEU A 280 -21.61 -0.39 13.43
CA LEU A 280 -20.53 -1.30 13.10
C LEU A 280 -20.63 -1.72 11.64
N ALA A 281 -19.49 -1.89 10.99
CA ALA A 281 -19.40 -2.43 9.65
C ALA A 281 -19.96 -3.85 9.57
N THR A 282 -20.41 -4.24 8.39
CA THR A 282 -21.00 -5.57 8.17
C THR A 282 -19.91 -6.62 8.01
N SER A 283 -20.06 -7.71 8.74
CA SER A 283 -19.22 -8.90 8.60
C SER A 283 -19.84 -9.90 7.63
N TYR A 284 -19.01 -10.50 6.78
CA TYR A 284 -19.40 -11.46 5.75
C TYR A 284 -18.76 -12.83 6.03
N SER A 285 -19.59 -13.87 6.05
CA SER A 285 -19.11 -15.24 6.16
C SER A 285 -18.86 -15.79 4.76
N VAL A 286 -17.61 -15.95 4.38
CA VAL A 286 -17.19 -16.35 3.04
C VAL A 286 -16.16 -17.48 3.10
N ASP A 287 -16.16 -18.33 2.09
CA ASP A 287 -15.04 -19.24 1.84
C ASP A 287 -14.00 -18.46 1.02
N ALA A 288 -12.92 -18.08 1.67
CA ALA A 288 -11.89 -17.24 1.07
C ALA A 288 -10.54 -17.95 1.05
N THR A 289 -9.75 -17.61 0.07
CA THR A 289 -8.31 -17.90 0.04
C THR A 289 -7.54 -16.60 -0.03
N GLY A 290 -6.26 -16.63 0.30
CA GLY A 290 -5.42 -15.45 0.20
C GLY A 290 -4.03 -15.71 0.70
N GLU A 291 -3.23 -14.63 0.74
CA GLU A 291 -1.86 -14.69 1.21
C GLU A 291 -1.49 -13.45 2.03
N VAL A 292 -0.57 -13.61 2.95
CA VAL A 292 0.05 -12.52 3.70
C VAL A 292 1.28 -12.04 2.95
N LEU A 293 1.33 -10.75 2.70
CA LEU A 293 2.50 -10.07 2.13
C LEU A 293 3.26 -9.35 3.22
N THR A 294 4.55 -9.54 3.27
CA THR A 294 5.45 -8.88 4.20
C THR A 294 6.63 -8.27 3.44
N CYS A 295 6.91 -6.99 3.67
CA CYS A 295 8.10 -6.36 3.12
C CYS A 295 9.27 -6.39 4.13
N PRO A 296 10.50 -6.56 3.62
CA PRO A 296 10.88 -6.73 2.22
C PRO A 296 10.82 -8.17 1.68
N ASP A 297 10.21 -9.11 2.38
CA ASP A 297 10.34 -10.55 2.13
C ASP A 297 9.68 -11.02 0.83
N ASN A 298 8.34 -10.96 0.76
CA ASN A 298 7.57 -11.47 -0.39
C ASN A 298 6.65 -10.42 -1.05
N CYS A 299 6.61 -9.19 -0.53
CA CYS A 299 5.62 -8.20 -0.99
C CYS A 299 5.78 -7.81 -2.47
N ILE A 300 7.02 -7.67 -2.97
CA ILE A 300 7.24 -7.37 -4.39
C ILE A 300 6.66 -8.48 -5.26
N THR A 301 7.05 -9.73 -4.97
CA THR A 301 6.59 -10.89 -5.74
C THR A 301 5.09 -11.08 -5.63
N GLY A 302 4.51 -10.94 -4.43
CA GLY A 302 3.07 -11.09 -4.24
C GLY A 302 2.26 -10.02 -4.96
N ILE A 303 2.69 -8.75 -4.91
CA ILE A 303 2.01 -7.65 -5.60
C ILE A 303 2.12 -7.79 -7.12
N THR A 304 3.31 -8.09 -7.65
CA THR A 304 3.48 -8.29 -9.09
C THR A 304 2.68 -9.50 -9.59
N ASN A 305 2.70 -10.63 -8.88
CA ASN A 305 1.88 -11.79 -9.20
C ASN A 305 0.38 -11.47 -9.19
N LEU A 306 -0.08 -10.67 -8.24
CA LEU A 306 -1.48 -10.23 -8.16
C LEU A 306 -1.86 -9.45 -9.43
N ILE A 307 -1.06 -8.47 -9.84
CA ILE A 307 -1.28 -7.67 -11.06
C ILE A 307 -1.16 -8.53 -12.31
N ASP A 308 -0.17 -9.42 -12.37
CA ASP A 308 0.06 -10.31 -13.51
C ASP A 308 -1.07 -11.32 -13.71
N SER A 309 -1.82 -11.65 -12.65
CA SER A 309 -3.00 -12.53 -12.72
C SER A 309 -4.22 -11.90 -13.38
N ALA A 310 -4.21 -10.58 -13.60
CA ALA A 310 -5.34 -9.84 -14.15
C ALA A 310 -5.69 -10.26 -15.59
N ASN A 311 -7.01 -10.35 -15.85
CA ASN A 311 -7.56 -10.69 -17.16
C ASN A 311 -8.46 -9.58 -17.73
N SER A 312 -8.99 -8.70 -16.90
CA SER A 312 -9.91 -7.64 -17.32
C SER A 312 -9.57 -6.28 -16.74
N GLU A 313 -9.30 -6.19 -15.45
CA GLU A 313 -9.10 -4.90 -14.78
C GLU A 313 -8.11 -4.99 -13.62
N VAL A 314 -7.27 -3.96 -13.48
CA VAL A 314 -6.49 -3.67 -12.28
C VAL A 314 -6.80 -2.24 -11.84
N VAL A 315 -7.28 -2.06 -10.62
CA VAL A 315 -7.46 -0.74 -10.04
C VAL A 315 -6.60 -0.58 -8.78
N LEU A 316 -5.95 0.56 -8.68
CA LEU A 316 -5.09 0.92 -7.56
C LEU A 316 -5.61 2.18 -6.89
N SER A 317 -5.44 2.24 -5.58
CA SER A 317 -5.62 3.45 -4.79
C SER A 317 -4.41 3.57 -3.86
N GLN A 318 -3.55 4.57 -4.11
CA GLN A 318 -2.21 4.63 -3.54
C GLN A 318 -1.88 6.00 -2.97
N GLN A 319 -1.29 6.01 -1.78
CA GLN A 319 -0.70 7.22 -1.24
C GLN A 319 0.56 7.59 -2.02
N THR A 320 1.37 6.62 -2.41
CA THR A 320 2.63 6.80 -3.15
C THR A 320 2.82 5.62 -4.11
N LEU A 321 3.22 5.92 -5.34
CA LEU A 321 3.57 4.94 -6.37
C LEU A 321 4.75 5.47 -7.19
N ASP A 322 5.94 4.95 -6.96
CA ASP A 322 7.15 5.41 -7.67
C ASP A 322 7.20 4.78 -9.08
N VAL A 323 7.39 5.60 -10.11
CA VAL A 323 7.60 5.16 -11.49
C VAL A 323 8.96 4.47 -11.60
N ASP A 324 10.01 5.11 -11.08
CA ASP A 324 11.37 4.62 -11.10
C ASP A 324 11.90 4.35 -9.68
N TRP A 325 12.54 3.20 -9.52
CA TRP A 325 13.30 2.91 -8.32
C TRP A 325 14.76 3.33 -8.53
N TYR A 326 15.32 4.03 -7.53
CA TYR A 326 16.68 4.56 -7.56
C TYR A 326 16.91 5.75 -8.50
N TRP A 327 16.74 6.91 -7.95
CA TRP A 327 17.02 8.24 -8.49
C TRP A 327 18.15 8.26 -9.53
N GLY A 328 17.79 8.38 -10.81
CA GLY A 328 18.70 8.59 -11.91
C GLY A 328 19.41 7.34 -12.49
N TRP A 329 19.05 6.13 -12.09
CA TRP A 329 19.68 4.88 -12.60
C TRP A 329 18.79 4.11 -13.59
N GLY A 330 17.59 4.60 -13.87
CA GLY A 330 16.70 4.03 -14.91
C GLY A 330 16.20 2.61 -14.61
N GLN A 331 16.05 2.24 -13.34
CA GLN A 331 15.37 1.01 -12.97
C GLN A 331 13.90 1.32 -12.75
N GLN A 332 13.07 0.93 -13.70
CA GLN A 332 11.63 1.00 -13.58
C GLN A 332 11.15 0.14 -12.41
N SER A 333 10.15 0.64 -11.67
CA SER A 333 9.47 -0.11 -10.63
C SER A 333 8.94 -1.45 -11.16
N PRO A 334 9.15 -2.57 -10.44
CA PRO A 334 8.53 -3.84 -10.83
C PRO A 334 7.01 -3.79 -10.92
N VAL A 335 6.38 -2.95 -10.08
CA VAL A 335 4.92 -2.76 -10.08
C VAL A 335 4.48 -2.07 -11.38
N ILE A 336 5.17 -0.99 -11.77
CA ILE A 336 4.93 -0.30 -13.05
C ILE A 336 5.13 -1.24 -14.23
N SER A 337 6.17 -2.08 -14.20
CA SER A 337 6.42 -3.08 -15.24
C SER A 337 5.27 -4.09 -15.36
N SER A 338 4.77 -4.60 -14.23
CA SER A 338 3.60 -5.51 -14.22
C SER A 338 2.32 -4.85 -14.71
N MET A 339 2.07 -3.59 -14.31
CA MET A 339 0.93 -2.80 -14.81
C MET A 339 0.99 -2.59 -16.33
N TYR A 340 2.17 -2.25 -16.86
CA TYR A 340 2.37 -2.09 -18.30
C TYR A 340 2.12 -3.38 -19.07
N GLU A 341 2.69 -4.50 -18.60
CA GLU A 341 2.46 -5.79 -19.24
C GLU A 341 0.99 -6.26 -19.13
N ALA A 342 0.29 -5.92 -18.04
CA ALA A 342 -1.16 -6.14 -17.93
C ALA A 342 -1.93 -5.32 -18.98
N ALA A 343 -1.64 -4.03 -19.11
CA ALA A 343 -2.27 -3.16 -20.10
C ALA A 343 -2.03 -3.65 -21.53
N LYS A 344 -0.82 -4.12 -21.85
CA LYS A 344 -0.51 -4.74 -23.16
C LYS A 344 -1.29 -6.02 -23.43
N ARG A 345 -1.71 -6.75 -22.42
CA ARG A 345 -2.62 -7.91 -22.55
C ARG A 345 -4.07 -7.49 -22.80
N GLY A 346 -4.39 -6.18 -22.75
CA GLY A 346 -5.74 -5.64 -22.89
C GLY A 346 -6.49 -5.52 -21.57
N VAL A 347 -5.78 -5.54 -20.43
CA VAL A 347 -6.33 -5.30 -19.10
C VAL A 347 -6.48 -3.79 -18.90
N SER A 348 -7.64 -3.36 -18.43
CA SER A 348 -7.88 -1.96 -18.01
C SER A 348 -7.09 -1.65 -16.74
N VAL A 349 -6.30 -0.57 -16.73
CA VAL A 349 -5.52 -0.16 -15.56
C VAL A 349 -5.94 1.24 -15.12
N ARG A 350 -6.39 1.36 -13.87
CA ARG A 350 -6.85 2.63 -13.29
C ARG A 350 -6.15 2.90 -11.96
N VAL A 351 -5.70 4.12 -11.76
CA VAL A 351 -4.95 4.52 -10.56
C VAL A 351 -5.51 5.79 -9.96
N ILE A 352 -5.78 5.77 -8.66
CA ILE A 352 -6.01 6.98 -7.86
C ILE A 352 -4.75 7.24 -7.05
N ILE A 353 -4.16 8.43 -7.20
CA ILE A 353 -2.99 8.90 -6.45
C ILE A 353 -3.40 10.00 -5.47
N ASN A 354 -2.74 10.03 -4.32
CA ASN A 354 -2.94 11.07 -3.32
C ASN A 354 -2.45 12.44 -3.80
N GLY A 355 -3.30 13.46 -3.67
CA GLY A 355 -2.98 14.84 -4.03
C GLY A 355 -2.54 15.75 -2.88
N ALA A 356 -2.56 15.24 -1.63
CA ALA A 356 -2.26 16.10 -0.46
C ALA A 356 -0.77 16.47 -0.32
N TYR A 357 0.12 15.71 -0.92
CA TYR A 357 1.57 15.92 -0.89
C TYR A 357 2.16 15.64 -2.27
N LEU A 358 1.59 16.27 -3.29
CA LEU A 358 2.07 16.12 -4.66
C LEU A 358 3.56 16.44 -4.74
N ASP A 359 4.31 15.47 -5.20
CA ASP A 359 5.68 15.67 -5.65
C ASP A 359 5.78 15.34 -7.16
N ASP A 360 6.96 15.52 -7.72
CA ASP A 360 7.17 15.30 -9.15
C ASP A 360 6.88 13.82 -9.52
N ASP A 361 7.12 12.86 -8.62
CA ASP A 361 6.91 11.43 -8.86
C ASP A 361 5.40 11.08 -8.97
N ASP A 362 4.53 11.74 -8.22
CA ASP A 362 3.08 11.55 -8.28
C ASP A 362 2.49 12.06 -9.61
N GLN A 363 3.00 13.16 -10.14
CA GLN A 363 2.61 13.65 -11.46
C GLN A 363 3.14 12.75 -12.57
N ASP A 364 4.36 12.22 -12.44
CA ASP A 364 4.98 11.33 -13.43
C ASP A 364 4.13 10.07 -13.67
N ILE A 365 3.47 9.49 -12.64
CA ILE A 365 2.59 8.34 -12.83
C ILE A 365 1.31 8.70 -13.59
N VAL A 366 0.76 9.89 -13.36
CA VAL A 366 -0.43 10.37 -14.07
C VAL A 366 -0.11 10.61 -15.54
N ASP A 367 1.00 11.28 -15.82
CA ASP A 367 1.46 11.54 -17.19
C ASP A 367 1.81 10.23 -17.91
N LEU A 368 2.44 9.29 -17.23
CA LEU A 368 2.77 7.97 -17.79
C LEU A 368 1.52 7.22 -18.24
N LEU A 369 0.51 7.11 -17.38
CA LEU A 369 -0.70 6.36 -17.70
C LEU A 369 -1.58 7.07 -18.74
N ASN A 370 -1.77 8.37 -18.60
CA ASN A 370 -2.71 9.12 -19.45
C ASN A 370 -2.09 9.52 -20.79
N GLU A 371 -0.87 10.08 -20.79
CA GLU A 371 -0.29 10.61 -22.02
C GLU A 371 0.54 9.58 -22.79
N VAL A 372 1.35 8.78 -22.07
CA VAL A 372 2.25 7.83 -22.74
C VAL A 372 1.50 6.55 -23.07
N TRP A 373 0.96 5.85 -22.09
CA TRP A 373 0.34 4.54 -22.32
C TRP A 373 -1.01 4.66 -23.04
N ASN A 374 -1.91 5.53 -22.57
CA ASN A 374 -3.19 5.73 -23.23
C ASN A 374 -3.04 6.58 -24.50
N GLY A 375 -2.51 7.81 -24.37
CA GLY A 375 -2.49 8.77 -25.47
C GLY A 375 -1.56 8.39 -26.63
N THR A 376 -0.38 7.82 -26.34
CA THR A 376 0.63 7.49 -27.37
C THR A 376 0.57 6.03 -27.82
N GLU A 377 0.40 5.09 -26.87
CA GLU A 377 0.42 3.65 -27.17
C GLU A 377 -0.98 3.05 -27.35
N GLY A 378 -2.03 3.80 -26.97
CA GLY A 378 -3.43 3.36 -27.13
C GLY A 378 -3.82 2.24 -26.17
N LEU A 379 -3.17 2.16 -25.00
CA LEU A 379 -3.51 1.20 -23.96
C LEU A 379 -4.67 1.73 -23.11
N ASP A 380 -5.50 0.83 -22.61
CA ASP A 380 -6.62 1.21 -21.73
C ASP A 380 -6.15 1.50 -20.31
N THR A 381 -5.55 2.67 -20.12
CA THR A 381 -4.99 3.10 -18.84
C THR A 381 -5.45 4.52 -18.48
N SER A 382 -5.62 4.80 -17.19
CA SER A 382 -5.88 6.15 -16.70
C SER A 382 -5.49 6.31 -15.24
N ALA A 383 -5.03 7.50 -14.87
CA ALA A 383 -4.75 7.86 -13.50
C ALA A 383 -5.37 9.22 -13.17
N ILE A 384 -5.79 9.38 -11.92
CA ILE A 384 -6.30 10.64 -11.37
C ILE A 384 -5.61 10.98 -10.05
N ILE A 385 -5.51 12.27 -9.77
CA ILE A 385 -5.06 12.80 -8.49
C ILE A 385 -6.28 13.10 -7.64
N MET A 386 -6.35 12.50 -6.45
CA MET A 386 -7.41 12.78 -5.48
C MET A 386 -6.96 13.84 -4.48
N SER A 387 -7.53 15.02 -4.58
CA SER A 387 -7.33 16.11 -3.63
C SER A 387 -8.22 15.96 -2.39
N GLU A 388 -7.89 16.72 -1.34
CA GLU A 388 -8.75 16.83 -0.17
C GLU A 388 -10.09 17.52 -0.52
N ASP A 389 -11.15 17.12 0.14
CA ASP A 389 -12.46 17.75 0.04
C ASP A 389 -13.12 17.91 1.43
N ASP A 390 -14.41 18.30 1.48
CA ASP A 390 -15.13 18.51 2.74
C ASP A 390 -15.31 17.21 3.55
N ASP A 391 -15.31 16.05 2.88
CA ASP A 391 -15.55 14.74 3.50
C ASP A 391 -14.25 14.01 3.85
N VAL A 392 -13.18 14.19 3.07
CA VAL A 392 -11.91 13.48 3.23
C VAL A 392 -10.71 14.40 3.33
N SER A 393 -9.75 14.03 4.16
CA SER A 393 -8.52 14.79 4.37
C SER A 393 -7.46 14.48 3.32
N LYS A 394 -7.33 13.23 2.94
CA LYS A 394 -6.41 12.74 1.91
C LYS A 394 -6.64 11.28 1.59
N LEU A 395 -6.12 10.84 0.48
CA LEU A 395 -5.98 9.45 0.15
C LEU A 395 -4.76 8.87 0.90
N HIS A 396 -4.98 7.89 1.77
CA HIS A 396 -3.89 7.27 2.52
C HIS A 396 -3.93 5.74 2.44
N ASN A 397 -4.89 5.16 1.72
CA ASN A 397 -4.93 3.72 1.51
C ASN A 397 -3.80 3.24 0.57
N LYS A 398 -3.55 1.95 0.57
CA LYS A 398 -2.57 1.25 -0.24
C LYS A 398 -3.19 -0.05 -0.71
N GLY A 399 -4.18 0.08 -1.58
CA GLY A 399 -5.01 -1.01 -2.04
C GLY A 399 -4.86 -1.29 -3.54
N ILE A 400 -5.05 -2.56 -3.90
CA ILE A 400 -5.12 -3.03 -5.29
C ILE A 400 -6.30 -3.98 -5.40
N ILE A 401 -7.10 -3.83 -6.45
CA ILE A 401 -8.18 -4.76 -6.78
C ILE A 401 -7.93 -5.31 -8.18
N VAL A 402 -8.11 -6.61 -8.34
CA VAL A 402 -7.94 -7.31 -9.61
C VAL A 402 -9.21 -8.06 -9.98
N ASP A 403 -9.74 -7.77 -11.17
CA ASP A 403 -10.90 -8.44 -11.80
C ASP A 403 -12.15 -8.49 -10.90
N GLU A 404 -12.29 -7.57 -9.91
CA GLU A 404 -13.33 -7.59 -8.86
C GLU A 404 -13.38 -8.92 -8.06
N LYS A 405 -12.28 -9.69 -8.09
CA LYS A 405 -12.17 -11.02 -7.45
C LYS A 405 -11.16 -11.08 -6.34
N SER A 406 -10.16 -10.22 -6.40
CA SER A 406 -9.06 -10.20 -5.44
C SER A 406 -8.81 -8.77 -4.98
N VAL A 407 -8.55 -8.60 -3.69
CA VAL A 407 -8.20 -7.31 -3.12
C VAL A 407 -6.98 -7.42 -2.22
N LEU A 408 -6.06 -6.49 -2.35
CA LEU A 408 -4.97 -6.25 -1.41
C LEU A 408 -5.39 -5.14 -0.44
N VAL A 409 -5.35 -5.42 0.86
CA VAL A 409 -5.44 -4.43 1.94
C VAL A 409 -4.11 -4.41 2.66
N SER A 410 -3.42 -3.25 2.68
CA SER A 410 -2.03 -3.22 3.16
C SER A 410 -1.60 -1.88 3.72
N SER A 411 -0.43 -1.89 4.40
CA SER A 411 0.32 -0.70 4.76
C SER A 411 1.32 -0.28 3.67
N ILE A 412 1.48 -1.06 2.61
CA ILE A 412 2.59 -1.04 1.66
C ILE A 412 2.41 0.09 0.64
N ASN A 413 3.13 1.18 0.79
CA ASN A 413 3.31 2.14 -0.29
C ASN A 413 4.10 1.48 -1.44
N LEU A 414 3.74 1.78 -2.70
CA LEU A 414 4.39 1.16 -3.87
C LEU A 414 5.66 1.90 -4.28
N GLY A 415 6.45 2.29 -3.30
CA GLY A 415 7.74 2.94 -3.47
C GLY A 415 8.90 2.06 -3.03
N SER A 416 10.09 2.37 -3.54
CA SER A 416 11.33 1.63 -3.29
C SER A 416 11.64 1.50 -1.79
N SER A 417 11.45 2.56 -1.02
CA SER A 417 11.73 2.55 0.42
C SER A 417 10.79 1.60 1.18
N ALA A 418 9.48 1.68 0.90
CA ALA A 418 8.47 0.85 1.56
C ALA A 418 8.67 -0.64 1.26
N MET A 419 8.89 -0.96 -0.03
CA MET A 419 8.93 -2.36 -0.46
C MET A 419 10.27 -3.06 -0.18
N ASN A 420 11.37 -2.30 -0.01
CA ASN A 420 12.70 -2.87 0.19
C ASN A 420 13.32 -2.62 1.57
N ARG A 421 12.82 -1.62 2.31
CA ARG A 421 13.50 -1.16 3.53
C ARG A 421 12.61 -1.02 4.76
N ASN A 422 11.29 -1.03 4.59
CA ASN A 422 10.38 -1.01 5.72
C ASN A 422 9.95 -2.42 6.10
N ARG A 423 9.54 -2.59 7.35
CA ARG A 423 8.69 -3.68 7.76
C ARG A 423 7.23 -3.25 7.49
N GLU A 424 6.67 -3.77 6.41
CA GLU A 424 5.27 -3.57 6.00
C GLU A 424 4.51 -4.89 6.04
N MET A 425 3.18 -4.81 6.07
CA MET A 425 2.33 -6.00 5.98
C MET A 425 1.05 -5.71 5.18
N GLY A 426 0.61 -6.71 4.43
CA GLY A 426 -0.63 -6.69 3.67
C GLY A 426 -1.25 -8.07 3.60
N VAL A 427 -2.52 -8.13 3.25
CA VAL A 427 -3.25 -9.36 2.97
C VAL A 427 -3.94 -9.27 1.62
N VAL A 428 -3.68 -10.23 0.76
CA VAL A 428 -4.46 -10.46 -0.45
C VAL A 428 -5.61 -11.39 -0.09
N ILE A 429 -6.82 -11.00 -0.45
CA ILE A 429 -8.05 -11.75 -0.21
C ILE A 429 -8.67 -12.08 -1.57
N HIS A 430 -8.80 -13.36 -1.87
CA HIS A 430 -9.51 -13.85 -3.05
C HIS A 430 -10.95 -14.17 -2.68
N SER A 431 -11.84 -13.21 -2.94
CA SER A 431 -13.28 -13.31 -2.71
C SER A 431 -14.00 -12.20 -3.49
N GLU A 432 -14.83 -12.56 -4.47
CA GLU A 432 -15.63 -11.59 -5.24
C GLU A 432 -16.47 -10.70 -4.32
N THR A 433 -17.10 -11.28 -3.30
CA THR A 433 -17.94 -10.51 -2.34
C THR A 433 -17.13 -9.42 -1.65
N ILE A 434 -15.92 -9.74 -1.21
CA ILE A 434 -15.07 -8.78 -0.48
C ILE A 434 -14.42 -7.79 -1.44
N ALA A 435 -13.91 -8.26 -2.57
CA ALA A 435 -13.30 -7.39 -3.58
C ALA A 435 -14.30 -6.34 -4.12
N GLN A 436 -15.57 -6.74 -4.33
CA GLN A 436 -16.62 -5.82 -4.79
C GLN A 436 -16.91 -4.68 -3.79
N ILE A 437 -16.87 -4.94 -2.49
CA ILE A 437 -17.08 -3.90 -1.47
C ILE A 437 -16.01 -2.81 -1.57
N TYR A 438 -14.75 -3.22 -1.71
CA TYR A 438 -13.66 -2.27 -1.91
C TYR A 438 -13.70 -1.60 -3.29
N LYS A 439 -14.17 -2.32 -4.31
CA LYS A 439 -14.37 -1.74 -5.66
C LYS A 439 -15.46 -0.67 -5.65
N ASP A 440 -16.56 -0.89 -4.94
CA ASP A 440 -17.61 0.11 -4.80
C ASP A 440 -17.09 1.37 -4.08
N ALA A 441 -16.28 1.20 -3.03
CA ALA A 441 -15.63 2.32 -2.35
C ALA A 441 -14.62 3.03 -3.28
N TRP A 442 -13.83 2.29 -4.02
CA TRP A 442 -12.90 2.83 -5.02
C TRP A 442 -13.64 3.64 -6.10
N ASN A 443 -14.79 3.15 -6.58
CA ASN A 443 -15.60 3.87 -7.56
C ASN A 443 -16.14 5.20 -7.00
N VAL A 444 -16.48 5.27 -5.71
CA VAL A 444 -16.85 6.54 -5.06
C VAL A 444 -15.67 7.51 -5.10
N ASP A 445 -14.48 7.06 -4.76
CA ASP A 445 -13.28 7.92 -4.75
C ASP A 445 -12.86 8.32 -6.17
N TRP A 446 -12.96 7.43 -7.14
CA TRP A 446 -12.71 7.72 -8.55
C TRP A 446 -13.62 8.82 -9.09
N ASN A 447 -14.86 8.87 -8.63
CA ASN A 447 -15.86 9.85 -9.03
C ASN A 447 -15.88 11.12 -8.15
N ARG A 448 -14.93 11.26 -7.21
CA ARG A 448 -14.81 12.46 -6.35
C ARG A 448 -14.10 13.64 -7.01
N LEU A 449 -13.73 13.56 -8.27
CA LEU A 449 -13.17 14.69 -8.99
C LEU A 449 -14.00 15.93 -8.68
N ASP A 450 -13.37 16.96 -8.15
CA ASP A 450 -14.08 18.17 -7.77
C ASP A 450 -14.69 18.85 -9.01
N ASN A 451 -15.72 19.65 -8.76
CA ASN A 451 -16.45 20.35 -9.83
C ASN A 451 -15.73 21.62 -10.32
N VAL A 452 -14.42 21.79 -10.00
CA VAL A 452 -13.65 23.01 -10.28
C VAL A 452 -12.25 22.78 -10.84
N THR A 453 -11.68 21.54 -10.70
CA THR A 453 -10.37 21.25 -11.28
C THR A 453 -10.48 21.18 -12.79
N ASP A 454 -9.66 22.01 -13.44
CA ASP A 454 -9.43 22.10 -14.87
C ASP A 454 -7.91 22.13 -15.03
N THR A 455 -7.32 20.95 -15.24
CA THR A 455 -5.87 20.72 -15.13
C THR A 455 -5.09 21.44 -16.23
N ASP A 456 -5.61 21.50 -17.44
CA ASP A 456 -4.94 22.13 -18.59
C ASP A 456 -5.43 23.55 -18.90
N GLN A 457 -6.39 24.03 -18.12
CA GLN A 457 -6.96 25.38 -18.18
C GLN A 457 -7.62 25.69 -19.53
N ASP A 458 -8.34 24.73 -20.10
CA ASP A 458 -9.05 24.93 -21.34
C ASP A 458 -10.52 25.34 -21.15
N GLY A 459 -11.04 25.31 -19.92
CA GLY A 459 -12.41 25.70 -19.56
C GLY A 459 -13.37 24.53 -19.39
N LEU A 460 -12.88 23.30 -19.61
CA LEU A 460 -13.59 22.06 -19.29
C LEU A 460 -13.05 21.53 -17.96
N ILE A 461 -13.89 20.98 -17.12
CA ILE A 461 -13.42 20.42 -15.86
C ILE A 461 -13.04 18.95 -16.04
N ASP A 462 -11.98 18.51 -15.37
CA ASP A 462 -11.46 17.15 -15.40
C ASP A 462 -12.56 16.10 -15.20
N LYS A 463 -13.50 16.38 -14.31
CA LYS A 463 -14.63 15.51 -14.00
C LYS A 463 -15.58 15.29 -15.18
N TRP A 464 -15.68 16.24 -16.08
CA TRP A 464 -16.48 16.10 -17.29
C TRP A 464 -15.69 15.50 -18.44
N GLU A 465 -14.42 15.84 -18.58
CA GLU A 465 -13.57 15.37 -19.65
C GLU A 465 -13.33 13.86 -19.61
N LEU A 466 -12.92 13.34 -18.44
CA LEU A 466 -12.54 11.92 -18.28
C LEU A 466 -13.63 10.92 -18.70
N PRO A 467 -14.88 10.99 -18.17
CA PRO A 467 -15.91 10.05 -18.57
C PRO A 467 -16.35 10.23 -20.02
N ASN A 468 -16.11 11.40 -20.58
CA ASN A 468 -16.45 11.76 -21.95
C ASN A 468 -15.31 11.49 -22.97
N GLY A 469 -14.22 10.85 -22.51
CA GLY A 469 -13.11 10.45 -23.39
C GLY A 469 -12.25 11.58 -23.89
N LEU A 470 -12.25 12.74 -23.22
CA LEU A 470 -11.42 13.90 -23.48
C LEU A 470 -10.13 13.87 -22.65
N ASN A 471 -9.16 14.72 -23.00
CA ASN A 471 -7.84 14.71 -22.36
C ASN A 471 -7.65 15.91 -21.43
N ARG A 472 -7.92 15.76 -20.17
CA ARG A 472 -7.82 16.76 -19.10
C ARG A 472 -6.44 17.43 -18.91
N THR A 473 -5.39 16.94 -19.60
CA THR A 473 -4.01 17.46 -19.45
C THR A 473 -3.49 18.08 -20.73
N LYS A 474 -4.25 18.08 -21.83
CA LYS A 474 -3.79 18.51 -23.12
C LYS A 474 -4.70 19.56 -23.75
N ARG A 475 -4.57 20.78 -23.30
CA ARG A 475 -5.34 21.92 -23.80
C ARG A 475 -5.35 22.07 -25.33
N VAL A 476 -4.25 21.73 -26.02
CA VAL A 476 -4.14 21.90 -27.47
C VAL A 476 -3.93 20.54 -28.13
N LEU A 477 -4.90 20.13 -28.93
CA LEU A 477 -4.85 18.90 -29.70
C LEU A 477 -3.77 18.97 -30.81
N ASP A 478 -3.40 17.84 -31.36
CA ASP A 478 -2.41 17.74 -32.45
C ASP A 478 -2.82 18.51 -33.72
N SER A 479 -4.11 18.78 -33.87
CA SER A 479 -4.67 19.67 -34.88
C SER A 479 -4.31 21.15 -34.71
N GLY A 480 -3.79 21.55 -33.53
CA GLY A 480 -3.54 22.94 -33.15
C GLY A 480 -4.79 23.69 -32.68
N ILE A 481 -5.91 23.01 -32.46
CA ILE A 481 -7.15 23.54 -31.91
C ILE A 481 -7.17 23.22 -30.41
N THR A 482 -7.62 24.14 -29.57
CA THR A 482 -7.85 23.84 -28.15
C THR A 482 -9.04 22.90 -27.99
N GLU A 483 -9.00 22.01 -27.00
CA GLU A 483 -9.99 20.94 -26.86
C GLU A 483 -11.39 21.47 -26.57
N ASP A 484 -11.52 22.58 -25.82
CA ASP A 484 -12.76 23.30 -25.60
C ASP A 484 -13.46 23.80 -26.90
N LEU A 485 -12.66 24.15 -27.90
CA LEU A 485 -13.18 24.64 -29.20
C LEU A 485 -13.31 23.53 -30.24
N TYR A 486 -12.91 22.31 -29.91
CA TYR A 486 -13.00 21.18 -30.81
C TYR A 486 -14.43 20.63 -30.83
N ASP A 487 -14.91 20.28 -32.02
CA ASP A 487 -16.17 19.60 -32.27
C ASP A 487 -15.82 18.15 -32.59
N ALA A 488 -15.93 17.27 -31.57
CA ALA A 488 -15.37 15.93 -31.63
C ALA A 488 -16.24 14.92 -32.40
N ASP A 489 -17.57 15.11 -32.40
CA ASP A 489 -18.55 14.26 -33.11
C ASP A 489 -19.04 14.86 -34.44
N GLY A 490 -18.72 16.13 -34.71
CA GLY A 490 -19.03 16.80 -35.98
C GLY A 490 -20.48 17.27 -36.06
N ASP A 491 -21.12 17.52 -34.96
CA ASP A 491 -22.50 17.99 -34.94
C ASP A 491 -22.66 19.51 -35.08
N GLY A 492 -21.56 20.26 -34.95
CA GLY A 492 -21.52 21.71 -35.06
C GLY A 492 -21.47 22.44 -33.73
N LEU A 493 -21.49 21.73 -32.63
CA LEU A 493 -21.21 22.24 -31.29
C LEU A 493 -19.76 21.96 -30.91
N SER A 494 -19.17 22.84 -30.14
CA SER A 494 -17.84 22.57 -29.56
C SER A 494 -18.00 21.90 -28.20
N ASN A 495 -16.98 21.14 -27.77
CA ASN A 495 -16.95 20.48 -26.46
C ASN A 495 -17.35 21.45 -25.32
N LEU A 496 -16.92 22.71 -25.36
CA LEU A 496 -17.30 23.72 -24.35
C LEU A 496 -18.79 24.07 -24.41
N ILE A 497 -19.40 24.08 -25.60
CA ILE A 497 -20.84 24.35 -25.72
C ILE A 497 -21.62 23.17 -25.14
N GLU A 498 -21.24 21.96 -25.46
CA GLU A 498 -21.83 20.74 -24.96
C GLU A 498 -21.67 20.63 -23.44
N TYR A 499 -20.46 20.92 -22.93
CA TYR A 499 -20.21 21.00 -21.48
C TYR A 499 -21.20 21.93 -20.77
N ASN A 500 -21.41 23.13 -21.31
CA ASN A 500 -22.29 24.14 -20.73
C ASN A 500 -23.78 23.81 -20.89
N GLN A 501 -24.14 22.97 -21.86
CA GLN A 501 -25.53 22.60 -22.14
C GLN A 501 -25.87 21.17 -21.63
N GLY A 502 -24.90 20.43 -21.13
CA GLY A 502 -25.06 19.07 -20.61
C GLY A 502 -24.97 17.97 -21.70
N GLY A 503 -24.38 18.30 -22.88
CA GLY A 503 -24.18 17.37 -24.00
C GLY A 503 -23.03 16.39 -23.79
N HIS A 504 -22.95 15.44 -24.70
CA HIS A 504 -21.86 14.45 -24.73
C HIS A 504 -20.96 14.69 -25.95
N PRO A 505 -19.68 15.06 -25.80
CA PRO A 505 -18.82 15.54 -26.88
C PRO A 505 -18.52 14.54 -28.00
N LEU A 506 -18.89 13.28 -27.83
CA LEU A 506 -18.68 12.21 -28.82
C LEU A 506 -20.00 11.65 -29.36
N LEU A 507 -21.14 12.24 -29.04
CA LEU A 507 -22.47 11.77 -29.49
C LEU A 507 -23.29 12.95 -30.02
N ALA A 508 -23.38 13.07 -31.34
CA ALA A 508 -24.13 14.12 -32.04
C ALA A 508 -25.65 14.14 -31.78
N ASP A 509 -26.15 13.25 -30.95
CA ASP A 509 -27.52 13.08 -30.46
C ASP A 509 -27.40 12.41 -29.08
N THR A 510 -27.28 13.22 -28.05
CA THR A 510 -26.96 12.77 -26.69
C THR A 510 -28.04 11.90 -26.06
N ASP A 511 -29.33 12.20 -26.28
CA ASP A 511 -30.43 11.47 -25.68
C ASP A 511 -30.99 10.35 -26.59
N GLY A 512 -30.52 10.27 -27.85
CA GLY A 512 -30.87 9.21 -28.79
C GLY A 512 -32.27 9.30 -29.38
N ASP A 513 -32.89 10.49 -29.39
CA ASP A 513 -34.24 10.69 -29.90
C ASP A 513 -34.30 10.93 -31.44
N CYS A 514 -33.14 10.89 -32.10
CA CYS A 514 -32.92 11.13 -33.53
C CYS A 514 -32.99 12.61 -33.96
N ILE A 515 -32.91 13.55 -33.03
CA ILE A 515 -32.67 14.96 -33.29
C ILE A 515 -31.23 15.26 -32.79
N ARG A 516 -30.46 15.94 -33.59
CA ARG A 516 -29.09 16.29 -33.20
C ARG A 516 -29.08 17.45 -32.20
N ASP A 517 -28.13 17.46 -31.29
CA ASP A 517 -27.99 18.44 -30.23
C ASP A 517 -27.94 19.89 -30.76
N ASP A 518 -27.24 20.13 -31.88
CA ASP A 518 -27.21 21.46 -32.53
C ASP A 518 -28.59 21.94 -33.01
N VAL A 519 -29.42 21.02 -33.44
CA VAL A 519 -30.79 21.34 -33.89
C VAL A 519 -31.70 21.61 -32.71
N GLU A 520 -31.56 20.87 -31.64
CA GLU A 520 -32.36 21.07 -30.41
C GLU A 520 -32.02 22.39 -29.73
N ILE A 521 -30.75 22.73 -29.61
CA ILE A 521 -30.30 24.03 -29.10
C ILE A 521 -30.85 25.18 -29.96
N ALA A 522 -30.83 25.02 -31.30
CA ALA A 522 -31.35 26.02 -32.20
C ALA A 522 -32.87 26.19 -32.10
N TRP A 523 -33.61 25.13 -31.80
CA TRP A 523 -35.09 25.18 -31.74
C TRP A 523 -35.62 25.67 -30.41
N ALA A 524 -34.99 25.31 -29.33
CA ALA A 524 -35.62 25.40 -28.02
C ALA A 524 -35.24 26.65 -27.23
N GLN A 525 -34.12 27.32 -27.51
CA GLN A 525 -33.47 28.15 -26.48
C GLN A 525 -33.55 27.45 -25.10
N SER A 526 -33.70 26.14 -25.13
CA SER A 526 -33.79 25.25 -23.99
C SER A 526 -32.59 24.31 -24.01
N THR A 527 -32.30 23.72 -22.88
CA THR A 527 -31.29 22.66 -22.81
C THR A 527 -31.67 21.56 -23.79
N ALA A 528 -30.83 21.29 -24.76
CA ALA A 528 -31.01 20.30 -25.82
C ALA A 528 -31.03 18.85 -25.34
N LEU A 529 -31.14 18.64 -24.05
CA LEU A 529 -30.53 17.46 -23.47
C LEU A 529 -31.37 16.91 -22.31
N ASP A 530 -32.66 16.98 -22.43
CA ASP A 530 -33.62 16.40 -21.45
C ASP A 530 -33.88 14.92 -21.68
#